data_b61036ee745f3bf71c88a0de934bf174
#
_entry.id   b61036ee745f3bf71c88a0de934bf174
#
_cell.length_a   1.000
_cell.length_b   1.000
_cell.length_c   1.000
_cell.angle_alpha   90.00
_cell.angle_beta   90.00
_cell.angle_gamma   90.00
#
_symmetry.space_group_name_H-M   'P 1'
#
loop_
_entity.id
_entity.type
_entity.pdbx_description
1 polymer ?
#
loop_
_entity_poly.entity_id
_entity_poly.type
_entity_poly.pdbx_seq_one_letter_code
_entity_poly.pdbx_strand_id
1 'polypeptide(L)'
;MARSVKTWLREQNQLIKDKSIEELSSEFCFRDPLRPIRNNPEIIFSPADGVVVDCTDIKSCDDTIYGKYGDITINDLSYGMIPEGEYSIVTIFLTFYDAHIVRMPVGGVVKKTELPPVYVENRPMLDFENFIMGGIYTEIRKEIISSFAYNQRTLYSIKNPFRKDSLYLILTADYDIDTILDFSSKMCSMVQNQRLASIRYGSMVTCIVPKSWNTELKCKENTHVEAGLDTLFFYE
;
A
#
# COMPACT_ATOMS: atom_id res chain seq x y z
N MET A 1 -7.35 11.95 9.85
CA MET A 1 -7.48 12.78 8.62
C MET A 1 -6.14 12.84 7.94
N ALA A 2 -6.11 12.53 6.64
CA ALA A 2 -4.90 12.60 5.83
C ALA A 2 -4.19 13.96 6.01
N ARG A 3 -2.90 13.95 6.25
CA ARG A 3 -2.07 15.12 6.54
C ARG A 3 -1.06 15.34 5.43
N SER A 4 -0.66 16.59 5.15
CA SER A 4 0.47 16.80 4.25
C SER A 4 1.71 16.12 4.83
N VAL A 5 2.53 15.52 3.99
CA VAL A 5 3.76 14.84 4.41
C VAL A 5 4.68 15.77 5.21
N LYS A 6 4.78 17.03 4.80
CA LYS A 6 5.59 18.04 5.53
C LYS A 6 5.12 18.24 6.97
N THR A 7 3.80 18.26 7.20
CA THR A 7 3.24 18.39 8.54
C THR A 7 3.49 17.12 9.35
N TRP A 8 3.23 15.96 8.75
CA TRP A 8 3.42 14.67 9.37
C TRP A 8 4.90 14.43 9.75
N LEU A 9 5.86 14.69 8.85
CA LEU A 9 7.30 14.56 9.15
C LEU A 9 7.74 15.42 10.32
N ARG A 10 7.22 16.64 10.42
CA ARG A 10 7.54 17.53 11.56
C ARG A 10 7.07 16.94 12.88
N GLU A 11 5.88 16.36 12.91
CA GLU A 11 5.32 15.70 14.10
C GLU A 11 6.11 14.43 14.43
N GLN A 12 6.44 13.61 13.43
CA GLN A 12 7.22 12.39 13.64
C GLN A 12 8.62 12.69 14.14
N ASN A 13 9.33 13.64 13.55
CA ASN A 13 10.66 14.03 13.99
C ASN A 13 10.72 14.48 15.46
N GLN A 14 9.62 15.02 16.00
CA GLN A 14 9.53 15.32 17.43
C GLN A 14 9.36 14.06 18.29
N LEU A 15 8.59 13.08 17.82
CA LEU A 15 8.28 11.85 18.55
C LEU A 15 9.45 10.86 18.58
N ILE A 16 10.28 10.86 17.53
CA ILE A 16 11.35 9.87 17.36
C ILE A 16 12.75 10.46 17.47
N LYS A 17 12.85 11.71 17.90
CA LYS A 17 14.10 12.49 18.00
C LYS A 17 15.27 11.73 18.64
N ASP A 18 14.96 10.87 19.58
CA ASP A 18 15.96 10.13 20.37
C ASP A 18 16.07 8.65 19.98
N LYS A 19 15.41 8.23 18.88
CA LYS A 19 15.46 6.84 18.42
C LYS A 19 16.54 6.64 17.37
N SER A 20 17.25 5.53 17.48
CA SER A 20 18.19 5.09 16.44
C SER A 20 17.45 4.50 15.22
N ILE A 21 18.12 4.44 14.07
CA ILE A 21 17.60 3.77 12.87
C ILE A 21 17.29 2.30 13.16
N GLU A 22 18.12 1.64 13.99
CA GLU A 22 17.93 0.26 14.39
C GLU A 22 16.65 0.09 15.19
N GLU A 23 16.36 0.94 16.17
CA GLU A 23 15.09 0.93 16.91
C GLU A 23 13.88 1.22 16.02
N LEU A 24 14.03 2.12 15.06
CA LEU A 24 12.95 2.43 14.12
C LEU A 24 12.64 1.23 13.22
N SER A 25 13.65 0.58 12.67
CA SER A 25 13.49 -0.52 11.74
C SER A 25 13.16 -1.86 12.40
N SER A 26 13.62 -2.11 13.64
CA SER A 26 13.42 -3.39 14.32
C SER A 26 12.22 -3.44 15.26
N GLU A 27 11.83 -2.31 15.84
CA GLU A 27 10.77 -2.26 16.83
C GLU A 27 9.61 -1.34 16.43
N PHE A 28 9.92 -0.12 15.99
CA PHE A 28 8.90 0.90 15.77
C PHE A 28 7.99 0.59 14.57
N CYS A 29 8.53 0.02 13.50
CA CYS A 29 7.76 -0.44 12.34
C CYS A 29 6.80 -1.57 12.68
N PHE A 30 7.13 -2.39 13.68
CA PHE A 30 6.32 -3.53 14.09
C PHE A 30 5.27 -3.20 15.15
N ARG A 31 5.17 -1.93 15.56
CA ARG A 31 4.09 -1.53 16.46
C ARG A 31 2.72 -1.80 15.81
N ASP A 32 1.77 -2.14 16.62
CA ASP A 32 0.39 -2.39 16.21
C ASP A 32 -0.55 -1.39 16.90
N PRO A 33 -0.73 -0.21 16.32
CA PRO A 33 -1.59 0.79 16.91
C PRO A 33 -3.04 0.32 16.93
N LEU A 34 -3.75 0.67 17.99
CA LEU A 34 -5.18 0.38 18.10
C LEU A 34 -5.92 1.08 16.95
N ARG A 35 -6.62 0.28 16.17
CA ARG A 35 -7.51 0.74 15.10
C ARG A 35 -8.89 0.11 15.32
N PRO A 36 -9.97 0.89 15.28
CA PRO A 36 -11.30 0.34 15.45
C PRO A 36 -11.64 -0.59 14.29
N ILE A 37 -12.14 -1.79 14.62
CA ILE A 37 -12.78 -2.62 13.62
C ILE A 37 -14.13 -1.97 13.34
N ARG A 38 -14.28 -1.44 12.14
CA ARG A 38 -15.49 -0.78 11.67
C ARG A 38 -16.03 -1.55 10.48
N ASN A 39 -17.32 -1.54 10.33
CA ASN A 39 -17.98 -1.97 9.10
C ASN A 39 -18.75 -0.76 8.55
N ASN A 40 -18.07 0.08 7.82
CA ASN A 40 -18.68 1.19 7.12
C ASN A 40 -18.79 0.86 5.63
N PRO A 41 -19.99 0.57 5.11
CA PRO A 41 -20.18 0.17 3.73
C PRO A 41 -20.02 1.33 2.72
N GLU A 42 -19.89 2.57 3.21
CA GLU A 42 -19.79 3.77 2.36
C GLU A 42 -18.35 4.17 2.05
N ILE A 43 -17.36 3.52 2.70
CA ILE A 43 -15.97 3.92 2.58
C ILE A 43 -15.03 2.73 2.31
N ILE A 44 -13.99 3.01 1.53
CA ILE A 44 -12.79 2.19 1.43
C ILE A 44 -11.71 2.89 2.24
N PHE A 45 -11.30 2.26 3.34
CA PHE A 45 -10.24 2.79 4.21
C PHE A 45 -8.85 2.57 3.61
N SER A 46 -7.89 3.39 4.05
CA SER A 46 -6.49 3.10 3.79
C SER A 46 -6.11 1.73 4.34
N PRO A 47 -5.49 0.86 3.54
CA PRO A 47 -5.02 -0.44 3.99
C PRO A 47 -3.72 -0.35 4.80
N ALA A 48 -2.97 0.74 4.68
CA ALA A 48 -1.66 0.90 5.29
C ALA A 48 -1.48 2.30 5.87
N ASP A 49 -0.60 2.42 6.88
CA ASP A 49 0.00 3.70 7.26
C ASP A 49 1.07 4.03 6.22
N GLY A 50 1.18 5.27 5.78
CA GLY A 50 2.21 5.66 4.83
C GLY A 50 1.89 6.90 4.01
N VAL A 51 2.78 7.18 3.09
CA VAL A 51 2.68 8.32 2.16
C VAL A 51 2.03 7.86 0.86
N VAL A 52 0.98 8.54 0.43
CA VAL A 52 0.39 8.35 -0.88
C VAL A 52 1.36 8.89 -1.93
N VAL A 53 1.94 7.99 -2.72
CA VAL A 53 2.94 8.33 -3.74
C VAL A 53 2.35 8.39 -5.14
N ASP A 54 1.22 7.72 -5.37
CA ASP A 54 0.51 7.75 -6.65
C ASP A 54 -1.00 7.59 -6.49
N CYS A 55 -1.73 8.32 -7.34
CA CYS A 55 -3.17 8.21 -7.51
C CYS A 55 -3.49 8.27 -9.01
N THR A 56 -3.78 7.14 -9.61
CA THR A 56 -3.96 7.02 -11.07
C THR A 56 -5.23 6.26 -11.41
N ASP A 57 -5.95 6.73 -12.42
CA ASP A 57 -7.03 5.99 -13.07
C ASP A 57 -6.51 5.35 -14.35
N ILE A 58 -6.84 4.08 -14.55
CA ILE A 58 -6.50 3.33 -15.76
C ILE A 58 -7.75 2.78 -16.45
N LYS A 59 -7.66 2.63 -17.75
CA LYS A 59 -8.71 2.02 -18.59
C LYS A 59 -8.40 0.57 -18.99
N SER A 60 -7.13 0.20 -18.91
CA SER A 60 -6.61 -1.13 -19.21
C SER A 60 -5.51 -1.50 -18.21
N CYS A 61 -5.34 -2.77 -17.91
CA CYS A 61 -4.24 -3.26 -17.08
C CYS A 61 -2.85 -3.09 -17.73
N ASP A 62 -2.81 -2.75 -19.04
CA ASP A 62 -1.60 -2.41 -19.77
C ASP A 62 -1.31 -0.90 -19.78
N ASP A 63 -2.19 -0.07 -19.21
CA ASP A 63 -1.90 1.34 -19.03
C ASP A 63 -0.78 1.52 -18.00
N THR A 64 0.13 2.45 -18.30
CA THR A 64 1.25 2.76 -17.42
C THR A 64 0.75 3.41 -16.13
N ILE A 65 1.04 2.79 -15.02
CA ILE A 65 0.90 3.37 -13.70
C ILE A 65 2.24 4.03 -13.33
N TYR A 66 2.18 5.07 -12.50
CA TYR A 66 3.37 5.86 -12.15
C TYR A 66 3.92 6.75 -13.29
N GLY A 67 3.25 6.82 -14.37
CA GLY A 67 3.19 7.68 -15.57
C GLY A 67 4.45 8.32 -16.08
N LYS A 68 5.21 9.06 -15.37
CA LYS A 68 6.28 9.90 -15.92
C LYS A 68 7.68 9.27 -15.85
N TYR A 69 7.85 8.14 -15.17
CA TYR A 69 9.15 7.72 -14.69
C TYR A 69 9.44 6.22 -14.75
N GLY A 70 8.52 5.43 -15.30
CA GLY A 70 8.71 3.99 -15.54
C GLY A 70 7.48 3.42 -16.24
N ASP A 71 7.70 2.52 -17.17
CA ASP A 71 6.66 1.87 -17.96
C ASP A 71 6.15 0.62 -17.22
N ILE A 72 5.68 0.79 -15.97
CA ILE A 72 5.14 -0.31 -15.15
C ILE A 72 3.63 -0.33 -15.31
N THR A 73 3.08 -1.52 -15.52
CA THR A 73 1.66 -1.77 -15.67
C THR A 73 1.11 -2.60 -14.50
N ILE A 74 -0.20 -2.68 -14.37
CA ILE A 74 -0.83 -3.62 -13.43
C ILE A 74 -0.53 -5.07 -13.82
N ASN A 75 -0.41 -5.36 -15.11
CA ASN A 75 -0.03 -6.68 -15.59
C ASN A 75 1.38 -7.06 -15.15
N ASP A 76 2.34 -6.14 -15.18
CA ASP A 76 3.70 -6.38 -14.66
C ASP A 76 3.69 -6.65 -13.15
N LEU A 77 2.97 -5.82 -12.39
CA LEU A 77 2.89 -5.96 -10.94
C LEU A 77 2.20 -7.26 -10.51
N SER A 78 1.19 -7.71 -11.24
CA SER A 78 0.34 -8.85 -10.88
C SER A 78 0.64 -10.13 -11.66
N TYR A 79 1.58 -10.13 -12.59
CA TYR A 79 1.78 -11.20 -13.57
C TYR A 79 0.50 -11.54 -14.35
N GLY A 80 -0.28 -10.53 -14.71
CA GLY A 80 -1.55 -10.71 -15.42
C GLY A 80 -2.65 -11.41 -14.62
N MET A 81 -2.55 -11.48 -13.29
CA MET A 81 -3.54 -12.15 -12.44
C MET A 81 -4.74 -11.29 -12.09
N ILE A 82 -4.69 -9.99 -12.35
CA ILE A 82 -5.82 -9.07 -12.22
C ILE A 82 -6.56 -9.05 -13.55
N PRO A 83 -7.88 -9.29 -13.58
CA PRO A 83 -8.67 -9.26 -14.80
C PRO A 83 -8.56 -7.91 -15.52
N GLU A 84 -8.61 -7.95 -16.84
CA GLU A 84 -8.68 -6.73 -17.64
C GLU A 84 -9.90 -5.88 -17.27
N GLY A 85 -9.69 -4.57 -17.17
CA GLY A 85 -10.74 -3.64 -16.76
C GLY A 85 -10.24 -2.25 -16.41
N GLU A 86 -11.18 -1.40 -16.02
CA GLU A 86 -10.91 -0.04 -15.57
C GLU A 86 -10.78 0.01 -14.06
N TYR A 87 -9.73 0.66 -13.56
CA TYR A 87 -9.42 0.74 -12.13
C TYR A 87 -8.99 2.13 -11.68
N SER A 88 -9.29 2.45 -10.42
CA SER A 88 -8.64 3.53 -9.67
C SER A 88 -7.56 2.92 -8.78
N ILE A 89 -6.37 3.49 -8.83
CA ILE A 89 -5.19 2.96 -8.15
C ILE A 89 -4.69 4.00 -7.16
N VAL A 90 -4.39 3.55 -5.94
CA VAL A 90 -3.67 4.33 -4.93
C VAL A 90 -2.49 3.52 -4.44
N THR A 91 -1.30 4.09 -4.55
CA THR A 91 -0.07 3.49 -4.03
C THR A 91 0.40 4.23 -2.80
N ILE A 92 0.66 3.48 -1.74
CA ILE A 92 1.08 3.96 -0.42
C ILE A 92 2.45 3.39 -0.12
N PHE A 93 3.41 4.25 0.15
CA PHE A 93 4.76 3.89 0.59
C PHE A 93 4.84 3.98 2.11
N LEU A 94 5.22 2.89 2.77
CA LEU A 94 5.37 2.81 4.21
C LEU A 94 6.82 3.17 4.57
N THR A 95 6.97 4.18 5.41
CA THR A 95 8.27 4.63 5.90
C THR A 95 8.63 3.97 7.23
N PHE A 96 9.85 4.12 7.73
CA PHE A 96 10.25 3.67 9.08
C PHE A 96 9.39 4.25 10.20
N TYR A 97 8.73 5.37 9.96
CA TYR A 97 7.85 6.00 10.95
C TYR A 97 6.48 5.35 11.01
N ASP A 98 6.14 4.51 10.04
CA ASP A 98 4.83 3.94 9.88
C ASP A 98 4.70 2.58 10.60
N ALA A 99 3.48 2.25 10.97
CA ALA A 99 3.17 0.90 11.41
C ALA A 99 3.01 0.01 10.18
N HIS A 100 3.83 -1.04 10.09
CA HIS A 100 3.84 -1.93 8.94
C HIS A 100 2.76 -3.02 9.00
N ILE A 101 1.62 -2.71 9.62
CA ILE A 101 0.43 -3.58 9.66
C ILE A 101 -0.54 -3.18 8.57
N VAL A 102 -0.70 -4.05 7.60
CA VAL A 102 -1.70 -3.89 6.54
C VAL A 102 -3.05 -4.40 7.02
N ARG A 103 -4.11 -3.64 6.71
CA ARG A 103 -5.48 -3.93 7.13
C ARG A 103 -6.43 -4.03 5.95
N MET A 104 -7.54 -4.70 6.17
CA MET A 104 -8.61 -4.84 5.19
C MET A 104 -9.25 -3.48 4.88
N PRO A 105 -9.18 -2.96 3.64
CA PRO A 105 -9.83 -1.70 3.28
C PRO A 105 -11.35 -1.81 3.26
N VAL A 106 -11.87 -3.00 2.97
CA VAL A 106 -13.29 -3.37 2.97
C VAL A 106 -13.46 -4.77 3.54
N GLY A 107 -14.66 -5.13 4.00
CA GLY A 107 -14.97 -6.51 4.36
C GLY A 107 -15.19 -7.40 3.13
N GLY A 108 -14.83 -8.66 3.21
CA GLY A 108 -15.04 -9.61 2.12
C GLY A 108 -14.31 -10.93 2.27
N VAL A 109 -14.43 -11.76 1.25
CA VAL A 109 -13.65 -12.99 1.13
C VAL A 109 -12.31 -12.66 0.48
N VAL A 110 -11.24 -12.95 1.20
CA VAL A 110 -9.86 -12.72 0.76
C VAL A 110 -9.31 -13.99 0.14
N LYS A 111 -8.69 -13.87 -1.01
CA LYS A 111 -7.86 -14.90 -1.64
C LYS A 111 -6.45 -14.37 -1.80
N LYS A 112 -5.47 -15.07 -1.25
CA LYS A 112 -4.04 -14.75 -1.35
C LYS A 112 -3.39 -15.48 -2.52
N THR A 113 -2.50 -14.78 -3.22
CA THR A 113 -1.58 -15.33 -4.23
C THR A 113 -0.20 -14.74 -4.03
N GLU A 114 0.80 -15.58 -3.83
CA GLU A 114 2.20 -15.17 -3.75
C GLU A 114 2.76 -14.97 -5.15
N LEU A 115 3.44 -13.85 -5.36
CA LEU A 115 4.08 -13.50 -6.62
C LEU A 115 5.59 -13.53 -6.40
N PRO A 116 6.33 -14.37 -7.15
CA PRO A 116 7.75 -14.50 -6.94
C PRO A 116 8.48 -13.20 -7.33
N PRO A 117 9.59 -12.87 -6.66
CA PRO A 117 10.44 -11.75 -7.06
C PRO A 117 11.24 -12.11 -8.32
N VAL A 118 11.67 -11.08 -9.04
CA VAL A 118 12.71 -11.22 -10.07
C VAL A 118 14.04 -10.89 -9.40
N TYR A 119 14.75 -11.91 -8.96
CA TYR A 119 15.93 -11.79 -8.09
C TYR A 119 17.05 -10.88 -8.63
N VAL A 120 17.20 -10.78 -9.93
CA VAL A 120 18.23 -9.91 -10.55
C VAL A 120 17.88 -8.43 -10.47
N GLU A 121 16.62 -8.10 -10.25
CA GLU A 121 16.08 -6.72 -10.20
C GLU A 121 15.64 -6.32 -8.78
N ASN A 122 15.69 -7.24 -7.84
CA ASN A 122 15.27 -6.99 -6.45
C ASN A 122 16.17 -5.94 -5.80
N ARG A 123 15.60 -4.81 -5.38
CA ARG A 123 16.33 -3.66 -4.84
C ARG A 123 15.87 -3.27 -3.44
N PRO A 124 16.81 -2.86 -2.54
CA PRO A 124 16.46 -2.38 -1.20
C PRO A 124 15.67 -1.08 -1.26
N MET A 125 14.58 -1.02 -0.51
CA MET A 125 13.80 0.22 -0.32
C MET A 125 14.48 1.18 0.64
N LEU A 126 15.34 0.67 1.51
CA LEU A 126 16.04 1.41 2.56
C LEU A 126 16.83 2.61 2.02
N ASP A 127 17.44 2.47 0.85
CA ASP A 127 18.24 3.52 0.21
C ASP A 127 17.40 4.77 -0.12
N PHE A 128 16.09 4.61 -0.28
CA PHE A 128 15.18 5.69 -0.62
C PHE A 128 14.58 6.40 0.58
N GLU A 129 14.59 5.78 1.75
CA GLU A 129 14.02 6.38 2.95
C GLU A 129 14.76 7.67 3.38
N ASN A 130 16.07 7.70 3.18
CA ASN A 130 16.87 8.89 3.45
C ASN A 130 16.42 10.08 2.58
N PHE A 131 15.98 9.86 1.35
CA PHE A 131 15.45 10.90 0.47
C PHE A 131 14.09 11.39 0.96
N ILE A 132 13.22 10.48 1.41
CA ILE A 132 11.90 10.83 1.99
C ILE A 132 12.10 11.70 3.23
N MET A 133 13.03 11.33 4.09
CA MET A 133 13.36 12.06 5.30
C MET A 133 14.00 13.43 5.00
N GLY A 134 14.73 13.54 3.91
CA GLY A 134 15.34 14.80 3.45
C GLY A 134 14.37 15.80 2.78
N GLY A 135 13.11 15.40 2.57
CA GLY A 135 12.09 16.27 1.95
C GLY A 135 12.22 16.45 0.43
N ILE A 136 12.99 15.61 -0.26
CA ILE A 136 13.23 15.65 -1.71
C ILE A 136 12.21 14.77 -2.44
N TYR A 137 10.93 15.07 -2.25
CA TYR A 137 9.82 14.21 -2.69
C TYR A 137 9.64 14.04 -4.19
N THR A 138 9.98 15.05 -4.97
CA THR A 138 9.74 15.04 -6.42
C THR A 138 10.70 14.13 -7.19
N GLU A 139 11.89 13.89 -6.66
CA GLU A 139 12.89 13.02 -7.27
C GLU A 139 12.72 11.55 -6.85
N ILE A 140 12.22 11.31 -5.64
CA ILE A 140 12.02 9.96 -5.09
C ILE A 140 11.02 9.15 -5.89
N ARG A 141 9.92 9.77 -6.32
CA ARG A 141 8.85 9.13 -7.08
C ARG A 141 9.38 8.36 -8.29
N LYS A 142 10.41 8.89 -8.92
CA LYS A 142 11.00 8.38 -10.16
C LYS A 142 11.74 7.05 -9.99
N GLU A 143 12.50 6.91 -8.93
CA GLU A 143 13.40 5.78 -8.74
C GLU A 143 12.80 4.68 -7.87
N ILE A 144 12.00 5.06 -6.87
CA ILE A 144 11.35 4.12 -5.94
C ILE A 144 10.48 3.12 -6.69
N ILE A 145 9.61 3.61 -7.55
CA ILE A 145 8.50 2.81 -8.05
C ILE A 145 8.95 1.81 -9.11
N SER A 146 9.81 2.22 -10.01
CA SER A 146 10.38 1.32 -11.03
C SER A 146 11.29 0.24 -10.43
N SER A 147 11.93 0.52 -9.28
CA SER A 147 12.81 -0.45 -8.63
C SER A 147 12.05 -1.55 -7.91
N PHE A 148 10.84 -1.27 -7.42
CA PHE A 148 10.11 -2.21 -6.53
C PHE A 148 9.14 -3.12 -7.25
N ALA A 149 8.85 -2.86 -8.52
CA ALA A 149 7.98 -3.72 -9.33
C ALA A 149 8.43 -5.18 -9.37
N TYR A 150 9.69 -5.42 -9.16
CA TYR A 150 10.32 -6.74 -9.25
C TYR A 150 10.64 -7.39 -7.90
N ASN A 151 10.41 -6.69 -6.79
CA ASN A 151 10.55 -7.24 -5.44
C ASN A 151 9.49 -8.30 -5.16
N GLN A 152 9.64 -9.02 -4.04
CA GLN A 152 8.64 -9.98 -3.59
C GLN A 152 7.28 -9.29 -3.39
N ARG A 153 6.24 -9.90 -3.93
CA ARG A 153 4.88 -9.38 -3.86
C ARG A 153 3.88 -10.43 -3.42
N THR A 154 2.83 -9.97 -2.75
CA THR A 154 1.65 -10.78 -2.46
C THR A 154 0.43 -10.04 -2.98
N LEU A 155 -0.35 -10.72 -3.81
CA LEU A 155 -1.63 -10.24 -4.32
C LEU A 155 -2.76 -10.77 -3.44
N TYR A 156 -3.58 -9.88 -2.91
CA TYR A 156 -4.83 -10.20 -2.25
C TYR A 156 -5.99 -9.76 -3.13
N SER A 157 -6.82 -10.72 -3.55
CA SER A 157 -8.11 -10.45 -4.17
C SER A 157 -9.19 -10.46 -3.09
N ILE A 158 -9.92 -9.34 -2.95
CA ILE A 158 -10.93 -9.14 -1.92
C ILE A 158 -12.30 -9.07 -2.60
N LYS A 159 -13.09 -10.12 -2.46
CA LYS A 159 -14.45 -10.19 -2.98
C LYS A 159 -15.44 -9.71 -1.94
N ASN A 160 -15.93 -8.49 -2.10
CA ASN A 160 -17.03 -8.00 -1.30
C ASN A 160 -18.36 -8.61 -1.78
N PRO A 161 -19.22 -9.15 -0.89
CA PRO A 161 -20.45 -9.85 -1.29
C PRO A 161 -21.48 -8.95 -1.99
N PHE A 162 -21.38 -7.64 -1.80
CA PHE A 162 -22.31 -6.65 -2.37
C PHE A 162 -21.81 -6.04 -3.69
N ARG A 163 -20.63 -6.47 -4.18
CA ARG A 163 -19.98 -5.91 -5.37
C ARG A 163 -19.71 -6.99 -6.41
N LYS A 164 -19.82 -6.62 -7.69
CA LYS A 164 -19.64 -7.55 -8.81
C LYS A 164 -18.18 -8.02 -8.93
N ASP A 165 -17.26 -7.06 -8.91
CA ASP A 165 -15.83 -7.30 -9.12
C ASP A 165 -15.08 -7.37 -7.78
N SER A 166 -13.81 -7.76 -7.80
CA SER A 166 -12.95 -7.75 -6.61
C SER A 166 -12.12 -6.49 -6.54
N LEU A 167 -11.86 -6.03 -5.32
CA LEU A 167 -10.78 -5.09 -5.01
C LEU A 167 -9.48 -5.89 -4.87
N TYR A 168 -8.36 -5.30 -5.27
CA TYR A 168 -7.06 -5.96 -5.15
C TYR A 168 -6.11 -5.11 -4.31
N LEU A 169 -5.30 -5.79 -3.50
CA LEU A 169 -4.13 -5.21 -2.84
C LEU A 169 -2.89 -5.95 -3.32
N ILE A 170 -1.88 -5.21 -3.75
CA ILE A 170 -0.54 -5.75 -3.99
C ILE A 170 0.35 -5.21 -2.89
N LEU A 171 0.86 -6.09 -2.05
CA LEU A 171 1.88 -5.78 -1.07
C LEU A 171 3.23 -6.09 -1.69
N THR A 172 4.09 -5.09 -1.75
CA THR A 172 5.45 -5.21 -2.26
C THR A 172 6.41 -5.06 -1.10
N ALA A 173 7.22 -6.08 -0.87
CA ALA A 173 8.21 -6.12 0.19
C ALA A 173 9.55 -5.55 -0.26
N ASP A 174 10.44 -5.34 0.71
CA ASP A 174 11.83 -4.99 0.45
C ASP A 174 12.62 -6.23 -0.03
N TYR A 175 13.92 -6.11 -0.02
CA TYR A 175 14.95 -6.99 -0.57
C TYR A 175 14.87 -8.46 -0.11
N ASP A 176 14.39 -8.76 1.09
CA ASP A 176 14.39 -10.10 1.68
C ASP A 176 13.13 -10.93 1.41
N ILE A 177 13.33 -12.23 1.17
CA ILE A 177 12.32 -13.17 0.69
C ILE A 177 11.18 -13.41 1.70
N ASP A 178 11.39 -13.29 2.99
CA ASP A 178 10.42 -13.59 4.05
C ASP A 178 9.87 -12.35 4.75
N THR A 179 9.67 -11.26 4.03
CA THR A 179 9.30 -9.99 4.64
C THR A 179 7.81 -9.75 4.80
N ILE A 180 6.96 -10.50 4.10
CA ILE A 180 5.50 -10.41 4.22
C ILE A 180 4.97 -11.52 5.12
N LEU A 181 4.53 -11.14 6.33
CA LEU A 181 3.88 -12.03 7.29
C LEU A 181 2.37 -11.94 7.13
N ASP A 182 1.76 -13.03 6.73
CA ASP A 182 0.33 -13.11 6.48
C ASP A 182 -0.44 -13.52 7.74
N PHE A 183 -1.49 -12.78 8.08
CA PHE A 183 -2.40 -13.12 9.18
C PHE A 183 -3.67 -13.82 8.71
N SER A 184 -3.86 -13.90 7.39
CA SER A 184 -4.99 -14.59 6.79
C SER A 184 -4.62 -16.03 6.39
N SER A 185 -5.62 -16.91 6.34
CA SER A 185 -5.47 -18.18 5.62
C SER A 185 -5.51 -17.92 4.11
N LYS A 186 -5.08 -18.93 3.31
CA LYS A 186 -5.04 -18.81 1.84
C LYS A 186 -6.35 -18.30 1.21
N MET A 187 -7.48 -18.62 1.85
CA MET A 187 -8.79 -18.07 1.54
C MET A 187 -9.64 -18.02 2.82
N CYS A 188 -10.14 -16.85 3.20
CA CYS A 188 -10.95 -16.65 4.39
C CYS A 188 -11.84 -15.41 4.28
N SER A 189 -12.89 -15.35 5.10
CA SER A 189 -13.69 -14.13 5.27
C SER A 189 -13.05 -13.24 6.31
N MET A 190 -12.94 -11.95 6.01
CA MET A 190 -12.39 -10.95 6.90
C MET A 190 -13.27 -9.69 6.94
N VAL A 191 -13.33 -9.05 8.10
CA VAL A 191 -14.07 -7.81 8.26
C VAL A 191 -13.18 -6.60 7.94
N GLN A 192 -13.82 -5.47 7.64
CA GLN A 192 -13.12 -4.21 7.39
C GLN A 192 -12.26 -3.80 8.60
N ASN A 193 -11.06 -3.30 8.36
CA ASN A 193 -10.02 -2.93 9.33
C ASN A 193 -9.39 -4.10 10.11
N GLN A 194 -9.77 -5.34 9.83
CA GLN A 194 -9.04 -6.49 10.37
C GLN A 194 -7.61 -6.52 9.84
N ARG A 195 -6.65 -6.92 10.67
CA ARG A 195 -5.26 -7.10 10.26
C ARG A 195 -5.17 -8.17 9.18
N LEU A 196 -4.55 -7.84 8.06
CA LEU A 196 -4.39 -8.73 6.91
C LEU A 196 -2.99 -9.33 6.87
N ALA A 197 -1.98 -8.47 6.98
CA ALA A 197 -0.58 -8.86 6.90
C ALA A 197 0.31 -7.85 7.64
N SER A 198 1.59 -8.20 7.83
CA SER A 198 2.65 -7.28 8.22
C SER A 198 3.80 -7.39 7.22
N ILE A 199 4.40 -6.26 6.86
CA ILE A 199 5.57 -6.20 6.00
C ILE A 199 6.77 -5.78 6.86
N ARG A 200 7.86 -6.57 6.86
CA ARG A 200 8.93 -6.40 7.85
C ARG A 200 9.84 -5.22 7.64
N TYR A 201 10.16 -4.89 6.41
CA TYR A 201 11.07 -3.80 6.06
C TYR A 201 10.42 -3.00 4.93
N GLY A 202 10.98 -1.84 4.57
CA GLY A 202 10.50 -0.92 3.57
C GLY A 202 9.44 -1.52 2.65
N SER A 203 8.31 -0.86 2.48
CA SER A 203 7.16 -1.54 1.91
C SER A 203 6.26 -0.60 1.15
N MET A 204 5.55 -1.18 0.21
CA MET A 204 4.58 -0.49 -0.60
C MET A 204 3.29 -1.29 -0.68
N VAL A 205 2.17 -0.60 -0.58
CA VAL A 205 0.84 -1.20 -0.75
C VAL A 205 0.12 -0.48 -1.88
N THR A 206 -0.19 -1.21 -2.95
CA THR A 206 -0.99 -0.72 -4.07
C THR A 206 -2.42 -1.21 -3.92
N CYS A 207 -3.35 -0.28 -3.73
CA CYS A 207 -4.79 -0.55 -3.64
C CYS A 207 -5.42 -0.28 -5.01
N ILE A 208 -6.07 -1.29 -5.59
CA ILE A 208 -6.63 -1.29 -6.95
C ILE A 208 -8.14 -1.51 -6.83
N VAL A 209 -8.90 -0.48 -7.11
CA VAL A 209 -10.36 -0.45 -6.96
C VAL A 209 -11.03 -0.45 -8.34
N PRO A 210 -11.91 -1.41 -8.65
CA PRO A 210 -12.63 -1.42 -9.92
C PRO A 210 -13.51 -0.17 -10.09
N LYS A 211 -13.48 0.44 -11.25
CA LYS A 211 -14.37 1.57 -11.59
C LYS A 211 -15.86 1.20 -11.52
N SER A 212 -16.18 -0.09 -11.70
CA SER A 212 -17.54 -0.62 -11.52
C SER A 212 -18.10 -0.47 -10.09
N TRP A 213 -17.24 -0.14 -9.12
CA TRP A 213 -17.67 0.13 -7.75
C TRP A 213 -18.24 1.54 -7.56
N ASN A 214 -18.12 2.40 -8.56
CA ASN A 214 -18.59 3.79 -8.54
C ASN A 214 -18.11 4.53 -7.28
N THR A 215 -16.81 4.80 -7.22
CA THR A 215 -16.17 5.40 -6.06
C THR A 215 -15.46 6.71 -6.40
N GLU A 216 -15.53 7.66 -5.48
CA GLU A 216 -14.82 8.94 -5.54
C GLU A 216 -13.54 8.87 -4.70
N LEU A 217 -12.39 9.22 -5.31
CA LEU A 217 -11.11 9.30 -4.64
C LEU A 217 -11.07 10.46 -3.64
N LYS A 218 -10.62 10.21 -2.41
CA LYS A 218 -10.56 11.20 -1.32
C LYS A 218 -9.16 11.53 -0.83
N CYS A 219 -8.16 10.75 -1.21
CA CYS A 219 -6.75 11.03 -0.91
C CYS A 219 -6.08 11.77 -2.07
N LYS A 220 -4.90 12.29 -1.80
CA LYS A 220 -4.04 12.97 -2.78
C LYS A 220 -2.61 12.53 -2.60
N GLU A 221 -1.84 12.59 -3.68
CA GLU A 221 -0.39 12.42 -3.60
C GLU A 221 0.24 13.39 -2.60
N ASN A 222 1.35 12.96 -2.01
CA ASN A 222 2.08 13.70 -0.99
C ASN A 222 1.25 13.99 0.28
N THR A 223 0.28 13.11 0.59
CA THR A 223 -0.40 13.09 1.88
C THR A 223 -0.06 11.80 2.62
N HIS A 224 0.10 11.90 3.93
CA HIS A 224 0.21 10.75 4.82
C HIS A 224 -1.18 10.27 5.22
N VAL A 225 -1.40 8.97 5.15
CA VAL A 225 -2.63 8.29 5.53
C VAL A 225 -2.36 7.23 6.59
N GLU A 226 -3.37 6.90 7.39
CA GLU A 226 -3.31 5.91 8.45
C GLU A 226 -4.32 4.77 8.20
N ALA A 227 -3.84 3.53 8.26
CA ALA A 227 -4.64 2.32 8.04
C ALA A 227 -5.89 2.27 8.92
N GLY A 228 -7.04 2.07 8.30
CA GLY A 228 -8.31 1.96 8.98
C GLY A 228 -8.85 3.23 9.65
N LEU A 229 -8.17 4.36 9.49
CA LEU A 229 -8.62 5.68 9.97
C LEU A 229 -8.92 6.62 8.82
N ASP A 230 -8.03 6.70 7.84
CA ASP A 230 -8.21 7.58 6.70
C ASP A 230 -8.94 6.89 5.55
N THR A 231 -9.79 7.64 4.89
CA THR A 231 -10.59 7.18 3.74
C THR A 231 -9.81 7.39 2.46
N LEU A 232 -9.66 6.33 1.66
CA LEU A 232 -9.14 6.45 0.30
C LEU A 232 -10.26 6.77 -0.70
N PHE A 233 -11.41 6.11 -0.56
CA PHE A 233 -12.53 6.31 -1.47
C PHE A 233 -13.85 6.32 -0.71
N PHE A 234 -14.81 7.12 -1.21
CA PHE A 234 -16.23 7.01 -0.89
C PHE A 234 -16.97 6.32 -2.03
N TYR A 235 -17.99 5.53 -1.69
CA TYR A 235 -18.97 5.08 -2.68
C TYR A 235 -19.93 6.23 -3.01
N GLU A 236 -20.23 6.43 -4.28
CA GLU A 236 -21.27 7.35 -4.79
C GLU A 236 -22.67 6.72 -4.73
#